data_c03d7f3c6707356c6493eafdf73de9ca
#
_entry.id   c03d7f3c6707356c6493eafdf73de9ca
#
_cell.length_a   1.000
_cell.length_b   1.000
_cell.length_c   1.000
_cell.angle_alpha   90.00
_cell.angle_beta   90.00
_cell.angle_gamma   90.00
#
_symmetry.space_group_name_H-M   'P 1'
#
loop_
_entity.id
_entity.type
_entity.pdbx_description
1 polymer ?
#
loop_
_entity_poly.entity_id
_entity_poly.type
_entity_poly.pdbx_seq_one_letter_code
_entity_poly.pdbx_strand_id
1 'polypeptide(L)'
;PANIPVNGEALEGIELSNIRLSADATDEQVAEWSAALNYPWYDRICRVGEESMLVKMPYEPLPEDNFEFDEESRTITAYVGTAVDVIIPRTIGGVPVENISYNAFENTRDYVHSDMETNQKEGDWVPMRCVILPETLKSIEDSAFTNCHDLETVICYAPLETTNKGLFSECQGLKKVVFVNGVLHMDNYLFNFCKNLETVWCKNQVDRIGIQTFGVTPMERLCVNAKNIDMSAFAGMESLKEIHIRGGVEHMSLGAFAMLPSIETICLEGIDPDVMEDDWANLGNSNLTILVPEDTSDEQLEAIGRKFLSSMIITDGAQVKRGTCSMPEDPMPDIAEMLSAYGI
;
A
#
# COMPACT_ATOMS: atom_id res chain seq x y z
N PRO A 1 26.39 28.20 0.28
CA PRO A 1 27.31 27.10 0.06
C PRO A 1 26.69 26.16 -0.93
N ALA A 2 26.88 26.49 -2.18
CA ALA A 2 26.36 25.77 -3.30
C ALA A 2 27.18 24.49 -3.51
N ASN A 3 26.48 23.41 -3.88
CA ASN A 3 27.03 22.20 -4.47
C ASN A 3 27.96 21.36 -3.59
N ILE A 4 27.46 20.86 -2.49
CA ILE A 4 27.98 19.60 -1.98
C ILE A 4 27.30 18.52 -2.83
N PRO A 5 28.05 17.77 -3.66
CA PRO A 5 27.45 16.67 -4.39
C PRO A 5 26.92 15.66 -3.38
N VAL A 6 25.65 15.31 -3.51
CA VAL A 6 25.03 14.27 -2.66
C VAL A 6 25.64 12.95 -3.10
N ASN A 7 26.44 12.33 -2.24
CA ASN A 7 26.90 10.98 -2.43
C ASN A 7 26.26 10.10 -1.36
N GLY A 8 25.28 9.30 -1.74
CA GLY A 8 24.56 8.40 -0.83
C GLY A 8 25.51 7.45 -0.09
N GLU A 9 26.60 7.01 -0.72
CA GLU A 9 27.62 6.16 -0.09
C GLU A 9 28.32 6.83 1.11
N ALA A 10 28.43 8.17 1.13
CA ALA A 10 29.05 8.90 2.24
C ALA A 10 28.18 8.95 3.51
N LEU A 11 26.94 8.58 3.40
CA LEU A 11 25.93 8.60 4.49
C LEU A 11 25.51 7.19 4.91
N GLU A 12 26.09 6.16 4.32
CA GLU A 12 25.82 4.76 4.65
C GLU A 12 26.17 4.47 6.12
N GLY A 13 25.22 3.97 6.88
CA GLY A 13 25.38 3.68 8.31
C GLY A 13 25.17 4.87 9.25
N ILE A 14 24.75 6.05 8.78
CA ILE A 14 24.36 7.18 9.60
C ILE A 14 22.85 7.12 9.82
N GLU A 15 22.41 7.00 11.09
CA GLU A 15 21.00 7.21 11.45
C GLU A 15 20.62 8.69 11.22
N LEU A 16 20.10 8.99 10.05
CA LEU A 16 19.66 10.33 9.69
C LEU A 16 18.20 10.52 10.14
N SER A 17 18.01 11.08 11.32
CA SER A 17 16.66 11.37 11.81
C SER A 17 15.98 12.53 11.08
N ASN A 18 16.75 13.53 10.61
CA ASN A 18 16.24 14.67 9.83
C ASN A 18 17.38 15.38 9.11
N ILE A 19 17.29 15.56 7.80
CA ILE A 19 18.17 16.47 7.05
C ILE A 19 17.41 17.76 6.78
N ARG A 20 17.99 18.90 7.18
CA ARG A 20 17.42 20.20 6.88
C ARG A 20 18.31 20.93 5.87
N LEU A 21 17.76 21.21 4.71
CA LEU A 21 18.39 22.07 3.70
C LEU A 21 18.23 23.53 4.08
N SER A 22 18.99 24.41 3.42
CA SER A 22 18.80 25.85 3.57
C SER A 22 17.35 26.27 3.31
N ALA A 23 16.88 27.32 3.98
CA ALA A 23 15.55 27.87 3.74
C ALA A 23 15.32 28.29 2.27
N ASP A 24 16.40 28.60 1.55
CA ASP A 24 16.38 29.04 0.14
C ASP A 24 16.54 27.84 -0.84
N ALA A 25 16.62 26.59 -0.35
CA ALA A 25 16.72 25.44 -1.25
C ALA A 25 15.49 25.35 -2.15
N THR A 26 15.69 25.06 -3.42
CA THR A 26 14.60 24.90 -4.38
C THR A 26 13.92 23.55 -4.21
N ASP A 27 12.68 23.39 -4.73
CA ASP A 27 11.98 22.10 -4.74
C ASP A 27 12.80 21.03 -5.51
N GLU A 28 13.50 21.44 -6.56
CA GLU A 28 14.37 20.59 -7.35
C GLU A 28 15.55 20.07 -6.51
N GLN A 29 16.15 20.91 -5.67
CA GLN A 29 17.19 20.50 -4.74
C GLN A 29 16.68 19.56 -3.64
N VAL A 30 15.49 19.81 -3.11
CA VAL A 30 14.86 18.90 -2.14
C VAL A 30 14.61 17.52 -2.77
N ALA A 31 14.10 17.49 -4.00
CA ALA A 31 13.87 16.25 -4.74
C ALA A 31 15.18 15.52 -5.08
N GLU A 32 16.23 16.26 -5.49
CA GLU A 32 17.57 15.71 -5.77
C GLU A 32 18.18 15.04 -4.53
N TRP A 33 18.07 15.69 -3.36
CA TRP A 33 18.55 15.11 -2.10
C TRP A 33 17.73 13.89 -1.69
N SER A 34 16.41 13.93 -1.85
CA SER A 34 15.53 12.82 -1.56
C SER A 34 15.87 11.59 -2.43
N ALA A 35 16.08 11.81 -3.73
CA ALA A 35 16.46 10.75 -4.67
C ALA A 35 17.84 10.16 -4.37
N ALA A 36 18.85 11.04 -4.08
CA ALA A 36 20.22 10.61 -3.85
C ALA A 36 20.39 9.79 -2.55
N LEU A 37 19.53 10.03 -1.57
CA LEU A 37 19.54 9.30 -0.30
C LEU A 37 18.68 8.03 -0.37
N ASN A 38 18.06 7.77 -1.51
CA ASN A 38 17.09 6.67 -1.68
C ASN A 38 15.99 6.68 -0.61
N TYR A 39 15.65 7.88 -0.10
CA TYR A 39 14.60 8.10 0.86
C TYR A 39 13.42 8.78 0.16
N PRO A 40 12.35 8.06 -0.15
CA PRO A 40 11.15 8.63 -0.76
C PRO A 40 10.32 9.47 0.21
N TRP A 41 10.76 9.62 1.45
CA TRP A 41 10.03 10.28 2.53
C TRP A 41 10.43 11.74 2.63
N TYR A 42 9.61 12.61 2.09
CA TYR A 42 9.75 14.07 2.08
C TYR A 42 10.00 14.70 3.46
N ASP A 43 9.74 13.98 4.53
CA ASP A 43 9.82 14.50 5.89
C ASP A 43 11.19 14.47 6.52
N ARG A 44 12.10 13.71 5.95
CA ARG A 44 13.48 13.64 6.44
C ARG A 44 14.36 14.69 5.79
N ILE A 45 13.90 15.24 4.66
CA ILE A 45 14.61 16.32 3.94
C ILE A 45 13.63 17.48 3.79
N CYS A 46 13.78 18.48 4.63
CA CYS A 46 12.98 19.71 4.59
C CYS A 46 13.88 20.93 4.67
N ARG A 47 13.34 22.11 4.34
CA ARG A 47 14.05 23.37 4.53
C ARG A 47 14.07 23.78 5.98
N VAL A 48 15.09 24.53 6.39
CA VAL A 48 15.11 25.17 7.71
C VAL A 48 13.92 26.13 7.81
N GLY A 49 13.09 25.94 8.83
CA GLY A 49 11.87 26.75 9.07
C GLY A 49 10.59 26.16 8.49
N GLU A 50 10.67 25.10 7.67
CA GLU A 50 9.48 24.31 7.31
C GLU A 50 9.11 23.36 8.45
N GLU A 51 7.81 23.24 8.72
CA GLU A 51 7.31 22.15 9.56
C GLU A 51 7.39 20.84 8.79
N SER A 52 7.47 19.71 9.53
CA SER A 52 7.39 18.37 8.93
C SER A 52 6.19 18.26 8.00
N MET A 53 6.37 17.72 6.80
CA MET A 53 5.28 17.45 5.85
C MET A 53 4.42 16.26 6.27
N LEU A 54 4.80 15.55 7.34
CA LEU A 54 3.99 14.48 7.91
C LEU A 54 2.68 15.04 8.47
N VAL A 55 1.59 14.48 7.99
CA VAL A 55 0.30 14.68 8.62
C VAL A 55 0.30 13.95 9.95
N LYS A 56 0.20 14.68 11.04
CA LYS A 56 0.13 14.10 12.39
C LYS A 56 -1.28 13.57 12.64
N MET A 57 -1.35 12.44 13.33
CA MET A 57 -2.61 11.86 13.76
C MET A 57 -3.33 12.82 14.72
N PRO A 58 -4.55 13.29 14.39
CA PRO A 58 -5.24 14.30 15.20
C PRO A 58 -6.11 13.72 16.33
N TYR A 59 -6.15 12.37 16.46
CA TYR A 59 -7.06 11.68 17.35
C TYR A 59 -6.42 11.37 18.70
N GLU A 60 -7.25 11.33 19.75
CA GLU A 60 -6.83 10.97 21.10
C GLU A 60 -6.56 9.46 21.18
N PRO A 61 -5.34 9.03 21.56
CA PRO A 61 -5.01 7.62 21.61
C PRO A 61 -5.68 6.91 22.80
N LEU A 62 -5.71 5.57 22.75
CA LEU A 62 -6.06 4.77 23.90
C LEU A 62 -5.05 4.96 25.03
N PRO A 63 -5.46 4.77 26.31
CA PRO A 63 -4.54 4.75 27.45
C PRO A 63 -3.38 3.78 27.25
N GLU A 64 -2.19 4.17 27.69
CA GLU A 64 -0.94 3.42 27.49
C GLU A 64 -0.98 2.01 28.10
N ASP A 65 -1.75 1.81 29.18
CA ASP A 65 -1.92 0.52 29.86
C ASP A 65 -2.70 -0.53 29.03
N ASN A 66 -3.23 -0.14 27.87
CA ASN A 66 -3.77 -1.09 26.91
C ASN A 66 -2.70 -1.79 26.06
N PHE A 67 -1.43 -1.44 26.23
CA PHE A 67 -0.35 -1.97 25.41
C PHE A 67 0.82 -2.44 26.30
N GLU A 68 1.35 -3.62 26.03
CA GLU A 68 2.66 -4.02 26.47
C GLU A 68 3.71 -3.42 25.54
N PHE A 69 4.74 -2.81 26.11
CA PHE A 69 5.74 -2.05 25.36
C PHE A 69 7.16 -2.33 25.87
N ASP A 70 8.04 -2.65 24.94
CA ASP A 70 9.47 -2.75 25.20
C ASP A 70 10.14 -1.41 24.89
N GLU A 71 10.60 -0.72 25.93
CA GLU A 71 11.22 0.59 25.81
C GLU A 71 12.57 0.55 25.07
N GLU A 72 13.34 -0.54 25.16
CA GLU A 72 14.65 -0.66 24.53
C GLU A 72 14.52 -0.77 23.00
N SER A 73 13.63 -1.62 22.53
CA SER A 73 13.33 -1.79 21.10
C SER A 73 12.26 -0.83 20.58
N ARG A 74 11.61 -0.04 21.46
CA ARG A 74 10.49 0.87 21.15
C ARG A 74 9.33 0.16 20.46
N THR A 75 9.02 -1.05 20.90
CA THR A 75 8.11 -1.97 20.23
C THR A 75 6.88 -2.24 21.08
N ILE A 76 5.69 -2.10 20.50
CA ILE A 76 4.46 -2.69 21.07
C ILE A 76 4.55 -4.20 20.86
N THR A 77 4.57 -4.94 21.98
CA THR A 77 4.68 -6.40 22.01
C THR A 77 3.34 -7.10 22.19
N ALA A 78 2.36 -6.42 22.84
CA ALA A 78 0.99 -6.92 22.93
C ALA A 78 -0.03 -5.79 23.09
N TYR A 79 -1.19 -5.94 22.47
CA TYR A 79 -2.41 -5.23 22.81
C TYR A 79 -3.17 -6.03 23.88
N VAL A 80 -3.32 -5.48 25.06
CA VAL A 80 -3.99 -6.14 26.20
C VAL A 80 -5.31 -5.49 26.57
N GLY A 81 -5.73 -4.48 25.79
CA GLY A 81 -7.00 -3.79 25.93
C GLY A 81 -8.21 -4.60 25.44
N THR A 82 -9.38 -4.02 25.63
CA THR A 82 -10.67 -4.59 25.17
C THR A 82 -11.44 -3.66 24.25
N ALA A 83 -10.86 -2.50 23.90
CA ALA A 83 -11.48 -1.58 22.96
C ALA A 83 -11.48 -2.19 21.56
N VAL A 84 -12.59 -2.04 20.86
CA VAL A 84 -12.76 -2.54 19.49
C VAL A 84 -12.29 -1.53 18.43
N ASP A 85 -12.17 -0.27 18.82
CA ASP A 85 -11.62 0.81 17.99
C ASP A 85 -10.31 1.26 18.63
N VAL A 86 -9.19 0.93 17.99
CA VAL A 86 -7.86 1.02 18.56
C VAL A 86 -7.10 2.20 17.97
N ILE A 87 -6.83 3.22 18.78
CA ILE A 87 -5.98 4.35 18.41
C ILE A 87 -4.65 4.18 19.14
N ILE A 88 -3.61 3.83 18.41
CA ILE A 88 -2.29 3.54 18.97
C ILE A 88 -1.61 4.84 19.41
N PRO A 89 -1.05 4.92 20.66
CA PRO A 89 -0.36 6.10 21.12
C PRO A 89 0.96 6.34 20.37
N ARG A 90 1.36 7.62 20.25
CA ARG A 90 2.66 8.01 19.69
C ARG A 90 3.81 7.67 20.62
N THR A 91 3.55 7.68 21.92
CA THR A 91 4.54 7.43 22.98
C THR A 91 3.91 6.57 24.06
N ILE A 92 4.72 5.74 24.73
CA ILE A 92 4.38 5.02 25.96
C ILE A 92 5.49 5.30 26.97
N GLY A 93 5.13 5.75 28.17
CA GLY A 93 6.11 6.19 29.16
C GLY A 93 7.00 7.36 28.70
N GLY A 94 6.55 8.14 27.72
CA GLY A 94 7.34 9.21 27.08
C GLY A 94 8.33 8.72 26.01
N VAL A 95 8.41 7.41 25.74
CA VAL A 95 9.27 6.82 24.69
C VAL A 95 8.45 6.67 23.41
N PRO A 96 8.96 7.09 22.22
CA PRO A 96 8.25 6.95 20.97
C PRO A 96 7.93 5.49 20.63
N VAL A 97 6.71 5.22 20.18
CA VAL A 97 6.30 3.93 19.60
C VAL A 97 6.78 3.89 18.15
N GLU A 98 7.80 3.07 17.88
CA GLU A 98 8.42 2.99 16.57
C GLU A 98 8.12 1.67 15.84
N ASN A 99 7.78 0.61 16.59
CA ASN A 99 7.60 -0.71 16.02
C ASN A 99 6.37 -1.43 16.61
N ILE A 100 5.80 -2.34 15.82
CA ILE A 100 4.75 -3.28 16.25
C ILE A 100 5.24 -4.69 15.92
N SER A 101 5.24 -5.59 16.92
CA SER A 101 5.69 -6.97 16.72
C SER A 101 4.62 -7.85 16.08
N TYR A 102 5.04 -8.99 15.53
CA TYR A 102 4.20 -10.00 14.87
C TYR A 102 2.96 -10.39 15.69
N ASN A 103 3.11 -10.62 16.98
CA ASN A 103 2.03 -11.10 17.86
C ASN A 103 1.34 -9.97 18.63
N ALA A 104 1.68 -8.70 18.37
CA ALA A 104 1.15 -7.58 19.15
C ALA A 104 -0.39 -7.53 19.21
N PHE A 105 -1.07 -7.98 18.16
CA PHE A 105 -2.53 -7.97 18.05
C PHE A 105 -3.12 -9.40 17.97
N GLU A 106 -2.47 -10.39 18.55
CA GLU A 106 -2.93 -11.79 18.50
C GLU A 106 -4.32 -11.97 19.12
N ASN A 107 -4.65 -11.22 20.19
CA ASN A 107 -5.96 -11.24 20.83
C ASN A 107 -7.08 -10.61 19.98
N THR A 108 -6.78 -10.03 18.83
CA THR A 108 -7.77 -9.50 17.89
C THR A 108 -7.96 -10.40 16.67
N ARG A 109 -7.24 -11.52 16.60
CA ARG A 109 -7.31 -12.48 15.49
C ARG A 109 -8.41 -13.51 15.73
N ASP A 110 -9.28 -13.68 14.76
CA ASP A 110 -10.31 -14.71 14.78
C ASP A 110 -9.82 -15.99 14.09
N TYR A 111 -9.13 -16.84 14.83
CA TYR A 111 -8.68 -18.13 14.32
C TYR A 111 -9.78 -19.18 14.22
N VAL A 112 -10.93 -18.99 14.88
CA VAL A 112 -12.05 -19.94 14.85
C VAL A 112 -12.65 -20.02 13.45
N HIS A 113 -12.69 -18.86 12.73
CA HIS A 113 -13.21 -18.78 11.37
C HIS A 113 -12.12 -18.81 10.30
N SER A 114 -10.86 -19.06 10.68
CA SER A 114 -9.76 -19.25 9.74
C SER A 114 -9.62 -20.73 9.37
N ASP A 115 -8.93 -21.00 8.25
CA ASP A 115 -8.60 -22.37 7.84
C ASP A 115 -7.48 -23.00 8.72
N MET A 116 -6.98 -22.27 9.73
CA MET A 116 -5.96 -22.75 10.64
C MET A 116 -6.61 -23.52 11.80
N GLU A 117 -6.09 -24.73 12.05
CA GLU A 117 -6.45 -25.50 13.25
C GLU A 117 -5.85 -24.83 14.50
N THR A 118 -6.68 -24.20 15.30
CA THR A 118 -6.28 -23.56 16.56
C THR A 118 -7.12 -24.07 17.73
N ASN A 119 -6.66 -23.82 18.96
CA ASN A 119 -7.40 -24.12 20.18
C ASN A 119 -8.26 -22.92 20.64
N GLN A 120 -8.37 -21.86 19.85
CA GLN A 120 -9.16 -20.68 20.16
C GLN A 120 -10.66 -21.05 20.18
N LYS A 121 -11.38 -20.54 21.18
CA LYS A 121 -12.81 -20.70 21.28
C LYS A 121 -13.53 -19.47 20.74
N GLU A 122 -14.76 -19.69 20.25
CA GLU A 122 -15.60 -18.57 19.84
C GLU A 122 -15.75 -17.54 20.96
N GLY A 123 -15.46 -16.26 20.66
CA GLY A 123 -15.51 -15.15 21.62
C GLY A 123 -14.22 -14.94 22.43
N ASP A 124 -13.18 -15.70 22.20
CA ASP A 124 -11.87 -15.52 22.91
C ASP A 124 -11.02 -14.36 22.34
N TRP A 125 -11.53 -13.61 21.37
CA TRP A 125 -10.82 -12.46 20.79
C TRP A 125 -11.56 -11.14 20.99
N VAL A 126 -10.80 -10.03 20.85
CA VAL A 126 -11.37 -8.67 20.78
C VAL A 126 -11.75 -8.38 19.33
N PRO A 127 -13.03 -8.16 18.98
CA PRO A 127 -13.47 -7.90 17.61
C PRO A 127 -13.10 -6.47 17.18
N MET A 128 -11.81 -6.24 16.92
CA MET A 128 -11.27 -4.94 16.53
C MET A 128 -11.84 -4.51 15.17
N ARG A 129 -12.54 -3.36 15.14
CA ARG A 129 -13.21 -2.81 13.94
C ARG A 129 -12.38 -1.73 13.24
N CYS A 130 -11.66 -0.95 14.02
CA CYS A 130 -10.86 0.14 13.50
C CYS A 130 -9.49 0.16 14.14
N VAL A 131 -8.44 0.44 13.35
CA VAL A 131 -7.11 0.73 13.89
C VAL A 131 -6.54 2.00 13.27
N ILE A 132 -6.02 2.90 14.12
CA ILE A 132 -5.32 4.12 13.72
C ILE A 132 -3.87 4.01 14.17
N LEU A 133 -2.96 4.05 13.19
CA LEU A 133 -1.52 3.90 13.35
C LEU A 133 -0.84 5.27 13.35
N PRO A 134 -0.06 5.62 14.39
CA PRO A 134 0.54 6.95 14.52
C PRO A 134 1.71 7.17 13.57
N GLU A 135 2.04 8.43 13.33
CA GLU A 135 3.15 8.84 12.46
C GLU A 135 4.55 8.54 13.01
N THR A 136 4.66 8.09 14.26
CA THR A 136 5.94 7.71 14.87
C THR A 136 6.40 6.31 14.48
N LEU A 137 5.50 5.45 13.98
CA LEU A 137 5.84 4.10 13.56
C LEU A 137 6.80 4.10 12.37
N LYS A 138 7.80 3.24 12.46
CA LYS A 138 8.81 3.00 11.42
C LYS A 138 8.65 1.61 10.79
N SER A 139 8.21 0.63 11.60
CA SER A 139 8.05 -0.75 11.15
C SER A 139 6.87 -1.43 11.84
N ILE A 140 6.25 -2.35 11.10
CA ILE A 140 5.24 -3.28 11.60
C ILE A 140 5.66 -4.65 11.08
N GLU A 141 5.87 -5.61 11.97
CA GLU A 141 6.34 -6.94 11.56
C GLU A 141 5.34 -7.68 10.67
N ASP A 142 5.83 -8.69 9.95
CA ASP A 142 5.03 -9.54 9.08
C ASP A 142 3.75 -10.00 9.77
N SER A 143 2.63 -9.94 9.06
CA SER A 143 1.35 -10.50 9.53
C SER A 143 0.83 -9.95 10.87
N ALA A 144 1.28 -8.79 11.36
CA ALA A 144 0.87 -8.26 12.67
C ALA A 144 -0.65 -8.13 12.85
N PHE A 145 -1.40 -7.89 11.79
CA PHE A 145 -2.87 -7.80 11.79
C PHE A 145 -3.55 -8.89 10.96
N THR A 146 -2.86 -9.97 10.62
CA THR A 146 -3.48 -11.07 9.85
C THR A 146 -4.64 -11.73 10.63
N ASN A 147 -5.68 -12.21 9.93
CA ASN A 147 -6.87 -12.83 10.54
C ASN A 147 -7.69 -11.92 11.49
N CYS A 148 -7.52 -10.61 11.45
CA CYS A 148 -8.41 -9.69 12.16
C CYS A 148 -9.72 -9.56 11.36
N HIS A 149 -10.61 -10.57 11.47
CA HIS A 149 -11.80 -10.70 10.62
C HIS A 149 -12.82 -9.58 10.82
N ASP A 150 -12.88 -8.97 12.01
CA ASP A 150 -13.78 -7.87 12.33
C ASP A 150 -13.22 -6.49 11.93
N LEU A 151 -11.92 -6.41 11.56
CA LEU A 151 -11.28 -5.16 11.18
C LEU A 151 -11.90 -4.62 9.88
N GLU A 152 -12.51 -3.43 9.96
CA GLU A 152 -13.19 -2.78 8.84
C GLU A 152 -12.39 -1.61 8.26
N THR A 153 -11.67 -0.89 9.11
CA THR A 153 -10.99 0.36 8.70
C THR A 153 -9.59 0.47 9.28
N VAL A 154 -8.64 0.81 8.43
CA VAL A 154 -7.25 1.13 8.81
C VAL A 154 -6.91 2.54 8.35
N ILE A 155 -6.48 3.40 9.27
CA ILE A 155 -5.92 4.72 8.96
C ILE A 155 -4.46 4.73 9.42
N CYS A 156 -3.55 4.75 8.47
CA CYS A 156 -2.11 4.71 8.74
C CYS A 156 -1.49 6.10 8.54
N TYR A 157 -1.11 6.73 9.63
CA TYR A 157 -0.33 7.96 9.60
C TYR A 157 1.18 7.69 9.55
N ALA A 158 1.61 6.43 9.76
CA ALA A 158 3.01 6.04 9.65
C ALA A 158 3.51 6.20 8.20
N PRO A 159 4.66 6.83 7.98
CA PRO A 159 5.34 6.84 6.69
C PRO A 159 6.13 5.52 6.54
N LEU A 160 5.47 4.45 6.17
CA LEU A 160 6.09 3.13 6.13
C LEU A 160 6.96 2.94 4.89
N GLU A 161 8.20 2.49 5.05
CA GLU A 161 9.02 2.03 3.94
C GLU A 161 8.42 0.75 3.33
N THR A 162 7.98 -0.17 4.17
CA THR A 162 7.33 -1.42 3.74
C THR A 162 6.15 -1.74 4.64
N THR A 163 5.10 -2.34 4.05
CA THR A 163 3.99 -2.91 4.82
C THR A 163 4.35 -4.26 5.42
N ASN A 164 5.48 -4.82 5.07
CA ASN A 164 5.84 -6.19 5.34
C ASN A 164 4.83 -7.24 4.85
N LYS A 165 5.21 -8.50 4.87
CA LYS A 165 4.44 -9.57 4.24
C LYS A 165 3.13 -9.84 4.99
N GLY A 166 2.01 -9.85 4.26
CA GLY A 166 0.71 -10.31 4.76
C GLY A 166 0.13 -9.48 5.89
N LEU A 167 0.52 -8.20 6.03
CA LEU A 167 0.15 -7.36 7.18
C LEU A 167 -1.35 -7.40 7.50
N PHE A 168 -2.22 -7.35 6.48
CA PHE A 168 -3.68 -7.41 6.61
C PHE A 168 -4.28 -8.63 5.89
N SER A 169 -3.48 -9.66 5.62
CA SER A 169 -3.98 -10.87 4.97
C SER A 169 -5.11 -11.52 5.78
N GLU A 170 -6.13 -12.06 5.12
CA GLU A 170 -7.30 -12.71 5.74
C GLU A 170 -8.17 -11.77 6.61
N CYS A 171 -7.97 -10.45 6.57
CA CYS A 171 -8.89 -9.50 7.21
C CYS A 171 -10.19 -9.42 6.42
N GLN A 172 -11.08 -10.41 6.57
CA GLN A 172 -12.26 -10.56 5.72
C GLN A 172 -13.26 -9.41 5.86
N GLY A 173 -13.31 -8.74 7.03
CA GLY A 173 -14.14 -7.55 7.27
C GLY A 173 -13.59 -6.25 6.69
N LEU A 174 -12.31 -6.23 6.27
CA LEU A 174 -11.60 -5.00 5.89
C LEU A 174 -12.22 -4.38 4.63
N LYS A 175 -12.65 -3.12 4.76
CA LYS A 175 -13.31 -2.34 3.71
C LYS A 175 -12.44 -1.18 3.21
N LYS A 176 -11.74 -0.49 4.13
CA LYS A 176 -11.06 0.76 3.81
C LYS A 176 -9.68 0.83 4.45
N VAL A 177 -8.69 1.19 3.64
CA VAL A 177 -7.31 1.44 4.10
C VAL A 177 -6.81 2.76 3.53
N VAL A 178 -6.28 3.62 4.40
CA VAL A 178 -5.75 4.93 4.01
C VAL A 178 -4.33 5.09 4.55
N PHE A 179 -3.34 5.19 3.65
CA PHE A 179 -1.96 5.52 3.98
C PHE A 179 -1.75 7.02 3.84
N VAL A 180 -2.02 7.76 4.93
CA VAL A 180 -2.07 9.24 4.97
C VAL A 180 -0.73 9.88 4.60
N ASN A 181 0.37 9.31 5.07
CA ASN A 181 1.71 9.76 4.74
C ASN A 181 2.40 8.87 3.68
N GLY A 182 1.66 7.95 3.10
CA GLY A 182 2.12 7.05 2.05
C GLY A 182 2.79 5.78 2.57
N VAL A 183 3.10 4.90 1.64
CA VAL A 183 3.90 3.70 1.83
C VAL A 183 4.76 3.49 0.59
N LEU A 184 6.00 3.02 0.75
CA LEU A 184 6.89 2.83 -0.38
C LEU A 184 6.68 1.46 -1.02
N HIS A 185 6.69 0.40 -0.22
CA HIS A 185 6.48 -0.96 -0.69
C HIS A 185 5.21 -1.55 -0.11
N MET A 186 4.24 -1.86 -0.97
CA MET A 186 3.12 -2.75 -0.66
C MET A 186 3.58 -4.17 -0.88
N ASP A 187 3.93 -4.86 0.20
CA ASP A 187 4.58 -6.17 0.12
C ASP A 187 3.63 -7.32 -0.20
N ASN A 188 4.21 -8.51 -0.36
CA ASN A 188 3.49 -9.70 -0.77
C ASN A 188 2.33 -10.01 0.17
N TYR A 189 1.17 -10.37 -0.39
CA TYR A 189 -0.04 -10.79 0.32
C TYR A 189 -0.67 -9.72 1.23
N LEU A 190 -0.36 -8.42 1.06
CA LEU A 190 -0.81 -7.36 1.96
C LEU A 190 -2.31 -7.41 2.26
N PHE A 191 -3.15 -7.53 1.21
CA PHE A 191 -4.62 -7.59 1.31
C PHE A 191 -5.19 -8.92 0.82
N ASN A 192 -4.36 -9.96 0.76
CA ASN A 192 -4.78 -11.25 0.24
C ASN A 192 -5.96 -11.80 1.06
N PHE A 193 -7.03 -12.24 0.39
CA PHE A 193 -8.30 -12.68 0.99
C PHE A 193 -9.06 -11.63 1.83
N CYS A 194 -8.84 -10.33 1.62
CA CYS A 194 -9.72 -9.28 2.16
C CYS A 194 -11.01 -9.20 1.34
N LYS A 195 -11.98 -10.06 1.67
CA LYS A 195 -13.19 -10.31 0.85
C LYS A 195 -14.22 -9.17 0.83
N ASN A 196 -14.00 -8.10 1.58
CA ASN A 196 -14.87 -6.92 1.62
C ASN A 196 -14.11 -5.62 1.29
N LEU A 197 -12.88 -5.71 0.78
CA LEU A 197 -12.05 -4.54 0.50
C LEU A 197 -12.65 -3.69 -0.63
N GLU A 198 -13.00 -2.44 -0.32
CA GLU A 198 -13.63 -1.48 -1.23
C GLU A 198 -12.65 -0.39 -1.68
N THR A 199 -11.79 0.08 -0.75
CA THR A 199 -10.92 1.24 -0.99
C THR A 199 -9.56 1.05 -0.35
N VAL A 200 -8.52 1.28 -1.15
CA VAL A 200 -7.15 1.50 -0.69
C VAL A 200 -6.68 2.82 -1.26
N TRP A 201 -6.36 3.77 -0.39
CA TRP A 201 -5.83 5.05 -0.78
C TRP A 201 -4.40 5.23 -0.25
N CYS A 202 -3.51 5.71 -1.10
CA CYS A 202 -2.11 5.99 -0.75
C CYS A 202 -1.73 7.36 -1.31
N LYS A 203 -1.13 8.22 -0.47
CA LYS A 203 -0.75 9.59 -0.83
C LYS A 203 0.22 9.65 -2.00
N ASN A 204 1.15 8.71 -2.10
CA ASN A 204 2.27 8.76 -3.05
C ASN A 204 2.21 7.60 -4.04
N GLN A 205 2.97 7.74 -5.14
CA GLN A 205 3.35 6.61 -5.96
C GLN A 205 4.11 5.60 -5.10
N VAL A 206 3.70 4.33 -5.13
CA VAL A 206 4.43 3.25 -4.46
C VAL A 206 5.58 2.78 -5.35
N ASP A 207 6.70 2.39 -4.73
CA ASP A 207 7.83 1.85 -5.50
C ASP A 207 7.55 0.43 -5.98
N ARG A 208 6.84 -0.37 -5.16
CA ARG A 208 6.55 -1.76 -5.49
C ARG A 208 5.17 -2.22 -5.01
N ILE A 209 4.48 -2.96 -5.86
CA ILE A 209 3.33 -3.80 -5.50
C ILE A 209 3.77 -5.25 -5.64
N GLY A 210 3.81 -5.98 -4.52
CA GLY A 210 4.31 -7.34 -4.42
C GLY A 210 3.33 -8.42 -4.89
N ILE A 211 3.75 -9.67 -4.78
CA ILE A 211 2.98 -10.85 -5.19
C ILE A 211 1.67 -10.95 -4.39
N GLN A 212 0.55 -11.10 -5.08
CA GLN A 212 -0.78 -11.25 -4.48
C GLN A 212 -1.15 -10.16 -3.46
N THR A 213 -0.60 -8.95 -3.62
CA THR A 213 -0.94 -7.81 -2.76
C THR A 213 -2.45 -7.58 -2.68
N PHE A 214 -3.15 -7.68 -3.81
CA PHE A 214 -4.61 -7.56 -3.91
C PHE A 214 -5.29 -8.92 -4.20
N GLY A 215 -4.61 -10.03 -3.94
CA GLY A 215 -5.14 -11.35 -4.28
C GLY A 215 -6.51 -11.64 -3.65
N VAL A 216 -7.47 -12.07 -4.49
CA VAL A 216 -8.82 -12.46 -4.04
C VAL A 216 -9.59 -11.33 -3.33
N THR A 217 -9.40 -10.08 -3.73
CA THR A 217 -10.21 -8.94 -3.27
C THR A 217 -11.40 -8.69 -4.21
N PRO A 218 -12.53 -8.12 -3.74
CA PRO A 218 -13.76 -7.98 -4.52
C PRO A 218 -13.85 -6.68 -5.31
N MET A 219 -12.78 -5.89 -5.38
CA MET A 219 -12.80 -4.57 -6.02
C MET A 219 -13.17 -4.71 -7.51
N GLU A 220 -14.15 -3.92 -7.97
CA GLU A 220 -14.55 -3.90 -9.38
C GLU A 220 -13.67 -2.97 -10.23
N ARG A 221 -13.04 -1.99 -9.60
CA ARG A 221 -12.17 -1.00 -10.25
C ARG A 221 -10.94 -0.74 -9.38
N LEU A 222 -9.78 -0.59 -10.00
CA LEU A 222 -8.52 -0.33 -9.31
C LEU A 222 -7.67 0.67 -10.08
N CYS A 223 -7.25 1.76 -9.42
CA CYS A 223 -6.24 2.67 -9.94
C CYS A 223 -4.90 2.37 -9.27
N VAL A 224 -3.88 2.11 -10.07
CA VAL A 224 -2.55 1.72 -9.63
C VAL A 224 -1.55 2.81 -9.98
N ASN A 225 -0.84 3.33 -8.99
CA ASN A 225 0.24 4.27 -9.16
C ASN A 225 1.51 3.68 -8.53
N ALA A 226 2.23 2.86 -9.30
CA ALA A 226 3.41 2.12 -8.83
C ALA A 226 4.51 2.12 -9.88
N LYS A 227 5.79 2.02 -9.44
CA LYS A 227 6.93 1.84 -10.34
C LYS A 227 7.14 0.39 -10.72
N ASN A 228 7.00 -0.52 -9.77
CA ASN A 228 7.23 -1.94 -9.97
C ASN A 228 5.98 -2.76 -9.62
N ILE A 229 5.54 -3.63 -10.52
CA ILE A 229 4.36 -4.48 -10.35
C ILE A 229 4.78 -5.93 -10.55
N ASP A 230 4.74 -6.70 -9.48
CA ASP A 230 5.19 -8.08 -9.46
C ASP A 230 4.16 -9.06 -10.07
N MET A 231 4.64 -10.25 -10.38
CA MET A 231 3.80 -11.35 -10.84
C MET A 231 2.65 -11.63 -9.87
N SER A 232 1.47 -11.90 -10.40
CA SER A 232 0.27 -12.22 -9.62
C SER A 232 -0.22 -11.12 -8.64
N ALA A 233 0.25 -9.86 -8.76
CA ALA A 233 -0.12 -8.77 -7.86
C ALA A 233 -1.64 -8.61 -7.69
N PHE A 234 -2.41 -8.84 -8.75
CA PHE A 234 -3.88 -8.72 -8.81
C PHE A 234 -4.57 -10.07 -9.01
N ALA A 235 -3.86 -11.18 -8.85
CA ALA A 235 -4.39 -12.51 -9.22
C ALA A 235 -5.63 -12.89 -8.39
N GLY A 236 -6.66 -13.41 -9.08
CA GLY A 236 -7.89 -13.90 -8.44
C GLY A 236 -8.87 -12.80 -8.02
N MET A 237 -8.70 -11.57 -8.50
CA MET A 237 -9.70 -10.52 -8.34
C MET A 237 -10.88 -10.79 -9.30
N GLU A 238 -11.77 -11.71 -8.89
CA GLU A 238 -12.85 -12.22 -9.76
C GLU A 238 -13.85 -11.15 -10.21
N SER A 239 -14.01 -10.08 -9.42
CA SER A 239 -14.95 -8.98 -9.71
C SER A 239 -14.33 -7.83 -10.49
N LEU A 240 -13.00 -7.81 -10.69
CA LEU A 240 -12.30 -6.67 -11.31
C LEU A 240 -12.69 -6.53 -12.79
N LYS A 241 -13.30 -5.39 -13.12
CA LYS A 241 -13.74 -5.03 -14.47
C LYS A 241 -12.79 -4.05 -15.17
N GLU A 242 -12.21 -3.15 -14.38
CA GLU A 242 -11.35 -2.09 -14.91
C GLU A 242 -10.14 -1.88 -14.01
N ILE A 243 -8.96 -1.86 -14.62
CA ILE A 243 -7.72 -1.48 -13.93
C ILE A 243 -7.03 -0.36 -14.71
N HIS A 244 -6.63 0.68 -14.00
CA HIS A 244 -5.87 1.79 -14.56
C HIS A 244 -4.46 1.79 -13.98
N ILE A 245 -3.47 1.50 -14.80
CA ILE A 245 -2.05 1.59 -14.46
C ILE A 245 -1.54 2.95 -14.90
N ARG A 246 -1.15 3.79 -13.95
CA ARG A 246 -0.63 5.12 -14.21
C ARG A 246 0.81 5.09 -14.70
N GLY A 247 1.22 6.15 -15.36
CA GLY A 247 2.57 6.32 -15.90
C GLY A 247 3.68 6.30 -14.84
N GLY A 248 4.92 6.12 -15.29
CA GLY A 248 6.09 6.03 -14.42
C GLY A 248 6.41 4.60 -13.95
N VAL A 249 5.82 3.60 -14.57
CA VAL A 249 6.18 2.19 -14.36
C VAL A 249 7.57 1.93 -14.91
N GLU A 250 8.44 1.35 -14.09
CA GLU A 250 9.81 0.95 -14.42
C GLU A 250 9.93 -0.56 -14.69
N HIS A 251 8.98 -1.34 -14.12
CA HIS A 251 8.90 -2.78 -14.31
C HIS A 251 7.47 -3.27 -14.10
N MET A 252 6.96 -4.12 -15.00
CA MET A 252 5.64 -4.72 -14.91
C MET A 252 5.64 -6.16 -15.41
N SER A 253 5.34 -7.09 -14.51
CA SER A 253 5.03 -8.46 -14.90
C SER A 253 3.64 -8.54 -15.53
N LEU A 254 3.51 -9.09 -16.73
CA LEU A 254 2.19 -9.36 -17.32
C LEU A 254 1.42 -10.44 -16.56
N GLY A 255 2.14 -11.32 -15.84
CA GLY A 255 1.56 -12.27 -14.91
C GLY A 255 0.81 -11.63 -13.72
N ALA A 256 0.99 -10.32 -13.48
CA ALA A 256 0.22 -9.56 -12.50
C ALA A 256 -1.28 -9.63 -12.73
N PHE A 257 -1.71 -9.74 -13.99
CA PHE A 257 -3.12 -9.79 -14.41
C PHE A 257 -3.67 -11.23 -14.51
N ALA A 258 -3.01 -12.21 -13.94
CA ALA A 258 -3.47 -13.60 -14.02
C ALA A 258 -4.81 -13.83 -13.30
N MET A 259 -5.67 -14.68 -13.85
CA MET A 259 -6.95 -15.09 -13.26
C MET A 259 -7.90 -13.92 -12.95
N LEU A 260 -8.13 -13.06 -13.94
CA LEU A 260 -9.08 -11.94 -13.91
C LEU A 260 -10.28 -12.22 -14.84
N PRO A 261 -11.22 -13.09 -14.47
CA PRO A 261 -12.27 -13.54 -15.39
C PRO A 261 -13.26 -12.45 -15.80
N SER A 262 -13.42 -11.41 -14.99
CA SER A 262 -14.35 -10.31 -15.24
C SER A 262 -13.70 -9.07 -15.87
N ILE A 263 -12.38 -9.08 -16.11
CA ILE A 263 -11.68 -7.89 -16.60
C ILE A 263 -12.16 -7.50 -18.02
N GLU A 264 -12.61 -6.27 -18.16
CA GLU A 264 -13.10 -5.71 -19.42
C GLU A 264 -12.09 -4.69 -19.99
N THR A 265 -11.43 -3.95 -19.10
CA THR A 265 -10.51 -2.87 -19.50
C THR A 265 -9.25 -2.84 -18.66
N ILE A 266 -8.11 -2.81 -19.35
CA ILE A 266 -6.81 -2.45 -18.77
C ILE A 266 -6.37 -1.14 -19.42
N CYS A 267 -6.25 -0.08 -18.64
CA CYS A 267 -5.74 1.19 -19.11
C CYS A 267 -4.26 1.35 -18.72
N LEU A 268 -3.42 1.64 -19.71
CA LEU A 268 -1.97 1.80 -19.56
C LEU A 268 -1.59 3.25 -19.88
N GLU A 269 -1.43 4.08 -18.88
CA GLU A 269 -1.13 5.50 -19.07
C GLU A 269 0.38 5.72 -19.25
N GLY A 270 0.82 5.91 -20.51
CA GLY A 270 2.21 6.28 -20.82
C GLY A 270 3.25 5.21 -20.47
N ILE A 271 2.89 3.94 -20.55
CA ILE A 271 3.78 2.83 -20.22
C ILE A 271 4.64 2.47 -21.43
N ASP A 272 5.96 2.38 -21.22
CA ASP A 272 6.89 1.86 -22.21
C ASP A 272 6.71 0.33 -22.34
N PRO A 273 6.47 -0.21 -23.54
CA PRO A 273 6.37 -1.65 -23.72
C PRO A 273 7.64 -2.42 -23.31
N ASP A 274 8.80 -1.80 -23.27
CA ASP A 274 10.05 -2.46 -22.89
C ASP A 274 10.15 -2.78 -21.38
N VAL A 275 9.37 -2.10 -20.53
CA VAL A 275 9.31 -2.42 -19.09
C VAL A 275 8.37 -3.58 -18.76
N MET A 276 7.64 -4.11 -19.76
CA MET A 276 6.74 -5.25 -19.60
C MET A 276 7.50 -6.56 -19.76
N GLU A 277 7.48 -7.42 -18.75
CA GLU A 277 8.01 -8.77 -18.85
C GLU A 277 7.07 -9.68 -19.63
N ASP A 278 7.67 -10.58 -20.43
CA ASP A 278 6.95 -11.57 -21.25
C ASP A 278 6.53 -12.79 -20.40
N ASP A 279 5.86 -12.52 -19.26
CA ASP A 279 5.35 -13.56 -18.38
C ASP A 279 4.02 -14.11 -18.85
N TRP A 280 3.73 -15.34 -18.42
CA TRP A 280 2.48 -15.99 -18.74
C TRP A 280 1.31 -15.40 -17.93
N ALA A 281 0.29 -14.87 -18.61
CA ALA A 281 -0.93 -14.40 -17.97
C ALA A 281 -2.15 -15.10 -18.61
N ASN A 282 -2.94 -15.79 -17.79
CA ASN A 282 -4.25 -16.31 -18.17
C ASN A 282 -5.34 -15.39 -17.63
N LEU A 283 -5.88 -14.52 -18.46
CA LEU A 283 -6.92 -13.59 -18.04
C LEU A 283 -8.33 -14.21 -18.00
N GLY A 284 -8.54 -15.31 -18.71
CA GLY A 284 -9.83 -15.98 -18.75
C GLY A 284 -10.96 -15.24 -19.49
N ASN A 285 -10.70 -14.04 -20.07
CA ASN A 285 -11.72 -13.25 -20.76
C ASN A 285 -11.36 -12.96 -22.22
N SER A 286 -12.33 -13.14 -23.13
CA SER A 286 -12.17 -12.95 -24.58
C SER A 286 -12.48 -11.52 -25.08
N ASN A 287 -13.08 -10.65 -24.25
CA ASN A 287 -13.54 -9.32 -24.68
C ASN A 287 -12.69 -8.18 -24.06
N LEU A 288 -11.45 -8.45 -23.72
CA LEU A 288 -10.56 -7.47 -23.11
C LEU A 288 -10.24 -6.31 -24.04
N THR A 289 -10.38 -5.10 -23.53
CA THR A 289 -9.86 -3.88 -24.16
C THR A 289 -8.64 -3.38 -23.39
N ILE A 290 -7.51 -3.23 -24.05
CA ILE A 290 -6.34 -2.53 -23.54
C ILE A 290 -6.36 -1.12 -24.11
N LEU A 291 -6.48 -0.12 -23.24
CA LEU A 291 -6.48 1.30 -23.61
C LEU A 291 -5.09 1.88 -23.39
N VAL A 292 -4.62 2.64 -24.37
CA VAL A 292 -3.41 3.46 -24.30
C VAL A 292 -3.74 4.90 -24.65
N PRO A 293 -2.95 5.90 -24.22
CA PRO A 293 -3.19 7.31 -24.53
C PRO A 293 -3.35 7.58 -26.05
N GLU A 294 -4.11 8.63 -26.38
CA GLU A 294 -4.38 9.03 -27.79
C GLU A 294 -3.10 9.38 -28.57
N ASP A 295 -2.07 9.88 -27.89
CA ASP A 295 -0.79 10.27 -28.46
C ASP A 295 0.23 9.12 -28.55
N THR A 296 -0.13 7.89 -28.14
CA THR A 296 0.73 6.71 -28.29
C THR A 296 1.06 6.47 -29.76
N SER A 297 2.33 6.29 -30.09
CA SER A 297 2.77 6.03 -31.47
C SER A 297 2.26 4.68 -32.00
N ASP A 298 2.20 4.52 -33.32
CA ASP A 298 1.81 3.25 -33.94
C ASP A 298 2.78 2.12 -33.56
N GLU A 299 4.06 2.43 -33.44
CA GLU A 299 5.10 1.46 -33.03
C GLU A 299 4.90 0.97 -31.60
N GLN A 300 4.63 1.88 -30.67
CA GLN A 300 4.32 1.53 -29.27
C GLN A 300 3.00 0.75 -29.16
N LEU A 301 1.97 1.16 -29.87
CA LEU A 301 0.68 0.45 -29.91
C LEU A 301 0.86 -1.00 -30.35
N GLU A 302 1.63 -1.22 -31.44
CA GLU A 302 1.93 -2.56 -31.96
C GLU A 302 2.81 -3.36 -30.96
N ALA A 303 3.78 -2.72 -30.31
CA ALA A 303 4.65 -3.37 -29.32
C ALA A 303 3.86 -3.83 -28.10
N ILE A 304 2.98 -2.98 -27.56
CA ILE A 304 2.07 -3.34 -26.44
C ILE A 304 1.16 -4.48 -26.87
N GLY A 305 0.58 -4.40 -28.05
CA GLY A 305 -0.26 -5.45 -28.63
C GLY A 305 0.48 -6.80 -28.71
N ARG A 306 1.72 -6.81 -29.19
CA ARG A 306 2.54 -8.03 -29.24
C ARG A 306 2.81 -8.61 -27.87
N LYS A 307 3.17 -7.77 -26.88
CA LYS A 307 3.42 -8.19 -25.49
C LYS A 307 2.20 -8.89 -24.89
N PHE A 308 1.06 -8.25 -24.92
CA PHE A 308 -0.18 -8.83 -24.37
C PHE A 308 -0.67 -10.05 -25.18
N LEU A 309 -0.64 -10.01 -26.51
CA LEU A 309 -1.13 -11.11 -27.33
C LEU A 309 -0.21 -12.33 -27.34
N SER A 310 1.10 -12.16 -27.10
CA SER A 310 2.06 -13.27 -27.02
C SER A 310 2.07 -13.95 -25.66
N SER A 311 1.82 -13.20 -24.60
CA SER A 311 1.94 -13.67 -23.20
C SER A 311 0.62 -14.19 -22.64
N MET A 312 -0.49 -13.84 -23.27
CA MET A 312 -1.83 -14.19 -22.83
C MET A 312 -2.45 -15.27 -23.71
N ILE A 313 -3.05 -16.28 -23.10
CA ILE A 313 -4.04 -17.10 -23.79
C ILE A 313 -5.29 -16.23 -23.96
N ILE A 314 -5.23 -15.31 -24.90
CA ILE A 314 -6.39 -14.50 -25.29
C ILE A 314 -7.16 -15.30 -26.34
N THR A 315 -8.43 -15.57 -26.03
CA THR A 315 -9.38 -16.02 -27.01
C THR A 315 -9.73 -14.87 -27.98
N ASP A 316 -10.13 -15.18 -29.19
CA ASP A 316 -10.49 -14.21 -30.22
C ASP A 316 -11.37 -13.06 -29.72
N GLY A 317 -10.90 -11.80 -29.81
CA GLY A 317 -11.68 -10.61 -29.44
C GLY A 317 -10.98 -9.53 -28.62
N ALA A 318 -9.85 -9.78 -28.02
CA ALA A 318 -9.10 -8.75 -27.30
C ALA A 318 -8.53 -7.69 -28.24
N GLN A 319 -8.58 -6.42 -27.84
CA GLN A 319 -8.16 -5.28 -28.65
C GLN A 319 -7.23 -4.36 -27.87
N VAL A 320 -6.15 -3.91 -28.51
CA VAL A 320 -5.37 -2.77 -28.05
C VAL A 320 -5.74 -1.56 -28.88
N LYS A 321 -6.15 -0.48 -28.25
CA LYS A 321 -6.59 0.74 -28.95
C LYS A 321 -6.24 2.01 -28.17
N ARG A 322 -6.12 3.11 -28.90
CA ARG A 322 -6.03 4.44 -28.30
C ARG A 322 -7.35 4.84 -27.69
N GLY A 323 -7.30 5.57 -26.59
CA GLY A 323 -8.48 6.07 -25.91
C GLY A 323 -8.15 6.83 -24.65
N THR A 324 -9.18 7.40 -24.04
CA THR A 324 -9.06 8.08 -22.75
C THR A 324 -9.47 7.13 -21.64
N CYS A 325 -8.63 7.02 -20.63
CA CYS A 325 -8.97 6.30 -19.41
C CYS A 325 -9.99 7.12 -18.63
N SER A 326 -11.09 6.50 -18.26
CA SER A 326 -12.22 7.17 -17.62
C SER A 326 -12.12 7.26 -16.10
N MET A 327 -11.09 6.63 -15.50
CA MET A 327 -10.93 6.59 -14.05
C MET A 327 -10.27 7.88 -13.54
N PRO A 328 -11.00 8.75 -12.80
CA PRO A 328 -10.40 9.92 -12.16
C PRO A 328 -9.41 9.48 -11.05
N GLU A 329 -8.54 10.41 -10.64
CA GLU A 329 -7.84 10.24 -9.37
C GLU A 329 -8.84 10.16 -8.23
N ASP A 330 -8.72 9.13 -7.40
CA ASP A 330 -9.49 9.08 -6.16
C ASP A 330 -8.94 10.16 -5.22
N PRO A 331 -9.74 11.17 -4.85
CA PRO A 331 -9.32 12.13 -3.86
C PRO A 331 -9.04 11.42 -2.53
N MET A 332 -8.19 12.02 -1.69
CA MET A 332 -8.02 11.54 -0.33
C MET A 332 -9.39 11.42 0.34
N PRO A 333 -9.75 10.25 0.89
CA PRO A 333 -11.02 10.08 1.60
C PRO A 333 -11.15 11.06 2.77
N ASP A 334 -12.37 11.50 3.05
CA ASP A 334 -12.64 12.25 4.29
C ASP A 334 -12.53 11.32 5.49
N ILE A 335 -11.37 11.36 6.14
CA ILE A 335 -11.07 10.50 7.30
C ILE A 335 -12.03 10.78 8.46
N ALA A 336 -12.42 12.03 8.69
CA ALA A 336 -13.33 12.36 9.76
C ALA A 336 -14.73 11.75 9.51
N GLU A 337 -15.21 11.79 8.25
CA GLU A 337 -16.44 11.12 7.87
C GLU A 337 -16.32 9.59 8.06
N MET A 338 -15.21 8.98 7.63
CA MET A 338 -14.96 7.54 7.81
C MET A 338 -15.00 7.14 9.28
N LEU A 339 -14.38 7.92 10.18
CA LEU A 339 -14.24 7.60 11.60
C LEU A 339 -15.50 7.95 12.42
N SER A 340 -16.38 8.81 11.90
CA SER A 340 -17.65 9.14 12.55
C SER A 340 -18.53 7.90 12.85
N ALA A 341 -18.43 6.87 12.01
CA ALA A 341 -19.12 5.59 12.20
C ALA A 341 -18.67 4.82 13.47
N TYR A 342 -17.47 5.13 13.98
CA TYR A 342 -16.91 4.53 15.20
C TYR A 342 -17.01 5.45 16.41
N GLY A 343 -17.52 6.68 16.24
CA GLY A 343 -17.61 7.68 17.29
C GLY A 343 -16.28 8.36 17.64
N ILE A 344 -15.35 8.35 16.69
CA ILE A 344 -14.03 8.98 16.77
C ILE A 344 -14.06 10.36 16.09
#